data_9145c27ebb36c3f2cec2eb8b2ec19794
#
_entry.id   9145c27ebb36c3f2cec2eb8b2ec19794
#
_cell.length_a   1.000
_cell.length_b   1.000
_cell.length_c   1.000
_cell.angle_alpha   90.00
_cell.angle_beta   90.00
_cell.angle_gamma   90.00
#
_symmetry.space_group_name_H-M   'P 1'
#
loop_
_entity.id
_entity.type
_entity.pdbx_description
1 polymer ?
#
loop_
_entity_poly.entity_id
_entity_poly.type
_entity_poly.pdbx_seq_one_letter_code
_entity_poly.pdbx_strand_id
1 'polypeptide(L)'
;MSVCAAFGPPKTAALVLTLVVDRQRLSSIAHSHHPIEAPVSGVNVNRLLRRADRRPAARILDLGCGQAAWALQALAFCPDGYADGVDISPDALARAAEAADQRGLADRITLHERDARQYVAVGDYDLVMCVGSTHAFGGFDATVRLAGQHVNTDGILLVGEGFWEAPPTPEVLVALEAAPEDFTDLAGLVDAAEQVGWTPVYAHVSDAAEWDSYEWSWIGSLTEWALDNPGHPGAAEARALAREHREQWLRGYRNVLGFATLVLRRS
;
A
#
# COMPACT_ATOMS: atom_id res chain seq x y z
N MET A 1 10.18 -3.72 3.06
CA MET A 1 10.22 -2.45 2.28
C MET A 1 9.20 -2.52 1.17
N SER A 2 8.42 -1.48 0.94
CA SER A 2 7.60 -1.43 -0.28
C SER A 2 8.54 -1.45 -1.48
N VAL A 3 8.17 -2.12 -2.57
CA VAL A 3 8.89 -2.10 -3.85
C VAL A 3 9.16 -0.65 -4.35
N CYS A 4 8.55 0.37 -3.73
CA CYS A 4 8.78 1.79 -3.96
C CYS A 4 9.88 2.45 -3.09
N ALA A 5 10.52 1.77 -2.13
CA ALA A 5 11.38 2.40 -1.12
C ALA A 5 12.90 2.29 -1.36
N ALA A 6 13.33 1.75 -2.49
CA ALA A 6 14.72 1.45 -2.76
C ALA A 6 15.52 2.64 -3.33
N PHE A 7 15.90 3.64 -2.51
CA PHE A 7 16.99 4.59 -2.85
C PHE A 7 17.43 5.40 -1.62
N GLY A 8 18.71 5.25 -1.21
CA GLY A 8 19.32 5.96 -0.09
C GLY A 8 19.48 7.48 -0.28
N PRO A 9 19.70 8.26 0.79
CA PRO A 9 19.65 9.73 0.75
C PRO A 9 20.90 10.40 0.15
N PRO A 10 20.76 11.49 -0.63
CA PRO A 10 21.86 12.31 -1.12
C PRO A 10 22.36 13.35 -0.10
N LYS A 11 23.61 13.78 -0.26
CA LYS A 11 24.46 14.44 0.75
C LYS A 11 24.30 15.97 0.93
N THR A 12 23.30 16.65 0.37
CA THR A 12 23.04 18.08 0.62
C THR A 12 21.55 18.40 0.67
N ALA A 13 21.10 19.21 1.62
CA ALA A 13 19.67 19.41 1.95
C ALA A 13 18.82 19.94 0.78
N ALA A 14 19.31 20.83 -0.06
CA ALA A 14 18.56 21.35 -1.21
C ALA A 14 18.43 20.33 -2.35
N LEU A 15 19.47 19.54 -2.61
CA LEU A 15 19.46 18.44 -3.58
C LEU A 15 18.57 17.29 -3.09
N VAL A 16 18.59 17.03 -1.77
CA VAL A 16 17.69 16.08 -1.10
C VAL A 16 16.23 16.46 -1.30
N LEU A 17 15.87 17.72 -1.11
CA LEU A 17 14.47 18.17 -1.22
C LEU A 17 13.98 18.07 -2.67
N THR A 18 14.78 18.48 -3.66
CA THR A 18 14.43 18.40 -5.08
C THR A 18 14.28 16.94 -5.54
N LEU A 19 15.19 16.06 -5.13
CA LEU A 19 15.14 14.63 -5.47
C LEU A 19 13.98 13.89 -4.77
N VAL A 20 13.61 14.29 -3.55
CA VAL A 20 12.43 13.73 -2.84
C VAL A 20 11.14 14.15 -3.53
N VAL A 21 11.01 15.40 -3.94
CA VAL A 21 9.84 15.91 -4.66
C VAL A 21 9.71 15.23 -6.03
N ASP A 22 10.80 15.05 -6.77
CA ASP A 22 10.77 14.37 -8.08
C ASP A 22 10.39 12.89 -7.92
N ARG A 23 10.86 12.20 -6.89
CA ARG A 23 10.49 10.79 -6.61
C ARG A 23 9.03 10.62 -6.20
N GLN A 24 8.51 11.47 -5.32
CA GLN A 24 7.09 11.44 -4.96
C GLN A 24 6.21 11.64 -6.19
N ARG A 25 6.58 12.58 -7.07
CA ARG A 25 5.89 12.81 -8.33
C ARG A 25 5.95 11.59 -9.26
N LEU A 26 7.10 10.96 -9.42
CA LEU A 26 7.24 9.76 -10.24
C LEU A 26 6.45 8.58 -9.66
N SER A 27 6.47 8.40 -8.34
CA SER A 27 5.63 7.40 -7.66
C SER A 27 4.14 7.68 -7.90
N SER A 28 3.72 8.93 -7.80
CA SER A 28 2.35 9.35 -8.06
C SER A 28 1.92 9.09 -9.52
N ILE A 29 2.81 9.29 -10.50
CA ILE A 29 2.57 8.94 -11.91
C ILE A 29 2.47 7.42 -12.07
N ALA A 30 3.39 6.67 -11.46
CA ALA A 30 3.44 5.21 -11.55
C ALA A 30 2.12 4.54 -11.09
N HIS A 31 1.48 5.08 -10.05
CA HIS A 31 0.22 4.54 -9.51
C HIS A 31 -1.05 5.15 -10.13
N SER A 32 -0.94 5.99 -11.17
CA SER A 32 -2.09 6.70 -11.75
C SER A 32 -3.16 5.76 -12.32
N HIS A 33 -2.77 4.61 -12.88
CA HIS A 33 -3.69 3.62 -13.46
C HIS A 33 -4.00 2.46 -12.52
N HIS A 34 -3.42 2.42 -11.33
CA HIS A 34 -3.68 1.39 -10.33
C HIS A 34 -3.82 1.99 -8.92
N PRO A 35 -4.95 2.68 -8.62
CA PRO A 35 -5.12 3.43 -7.37
C PRO A 35 -5.20 2.55 -6.11
N ILE A 36 -5.29 1.22 -6.25
CA ILE A 36 -5.22 0.27 -5.13
C ILE A 36 -3.81 0.20 -4.53
N GLU A 37 -2.78 0.52 -5.33
CA GLU A 37 -1.37 0.59 -4.94
C GLU A 37 -0.82 -0.68 -4.28
N ALA A 38 -1.40 -1.83 -4.66
CA ALA A 38 -1.00 -3.16 -4.22
C ALA A 38 -1.39 -4.18 -5.31
N PRO A 39 -0.73 -5.34 -5.40
CA PRO A 39 -1.05 -6.37 -6.39
C PRO A 39 -2.33 -7.14 -6.02
N VAL A 40 -3.43 -6.41 -5.85
CA VAL A 40 -4.76 -6.96 -5.51
C VAL A 40 -5.79 -6.39 -6.46
N SER A 41 -6.61 -7.23 -7.06
CA SER A 41 -7.69 -6.78 -7.95
C SER A 41 -8.83 -6.12 -7.17
N GLY A 42 -9.55 -5.17 -7.79
CA GLY A 42 -10.71 -4.52 -7.16
C GLY A 42 -11.79 -5.53 -6.74
N VAL A 43 -11.92 -6.66 -7.43
CA VAL A 43 -12.82 -7.74 -7.06
C VAL A 43 -12.39 -8.39 -5.74
N ASN A 44 -11.10 -8.63 -5.57
CA ASN A 44 -10.56 -9.24 -4.35
C ASN A 44 -10.51 -8.23 -3.19
N VAL A 45 -10.25 -6.93 -3.45
CA VAL A 45 -10.46 -5.86 -2.46
C VAL A 45 -11.89 -5.89 -1.94
N ASN A 46 -12.90 -5.92 -2.82
CA ASN A 46 -14.30 -6.00 -2.42
C ASN A 46 -14.61 -7.28 -1.61
N ARG A 47 -14.01 -8.42 -1.96
CA ARG A 47 -14.16 -9.67 -1.21
C ARG A 47 -13.58 -9.57 0.20
N LEU A 48 -12.39 -9.00 0.34
CA LEU A 48 -11.72 -8.74 1.61
C LEU A 48 -12.56 -7.81 2.50
N LEU A 49 -12.99 -6.67 1.97
CA LEU A 49 -13.81 -5.69 2.69
C LEU A 49 -15.16 -6.28 3.15
N ARG A 50 -15.81 -7.08 2.33
CA ARG A 50 -17.05 -7.80 2.74
C ARG A 50 -16.82 -8.83 3.84
N ARG A 51 -15.60 -9.34 3.99
CA ARG A 51 -15.22 -10.23 5.09
C ARG A 51 -14.84 -9.44 6.33
N ALA A 52 -14.23 -8.26 6.15
CA ALA A 52 -13.73 -7.44 7.24
C ALA A 52 -14.85 -6.77 8.03
N ASP A 53 -15.76 -6.05 7.39
CA ASP A 53 -16.86 -5.39 8.12
C ASP A 53 -18.13 -5.29 7.24
N ARG A 54 -19.28 -5.40 7.91
CA ARG A 54 -20.60 -5.30 7.30
C ARG A 54 -21.50 -4.32 8.04
N ARG A 55 -20.96 -3.53 8.96
CA ARG A 55 -21.74 -2.57 9.76
C ARG A 55 -22.09 -1.35 8.91
N PRO A 56 -23.36 -0.94 8.84
CA PRO A 56 -23.78 0.20 8.01
C PRO A 56 -23.08 1.50 8.39
N ALA A 57 -22.76 1.70 9.68
CA ALA A 57 -22.18 2.91 10.23
C ALA A 57 -20.74 2.68 10.74
N ALA A 58 -19.94 1.87 10.02
CA ALA A 58 -18.57 1.57 10.42
C ALA A 58 -17.68 2.81 10.41
N ARG A 59 -16.82 2.92 11.41
CA ARG A 59 -15.68 3.84 11.42
C ARG A 59 -14.45 3.13 10.85
N ILE A 60 -13.86 3.73 9.84
CA ILE A 60 -12.78 3.14 9.05
C ILE A 60 -11.53 4.00 9.18
N LEU A 61 -10.37 3.38 9.37
CA LEU A 61 -9.05 4.03 9.31
C LEU A 61 -8.20 3.33 8.26
N ASP A 62 -7.59 4.12 7.37
CA ASP A 62 -6.67 3.64 6.34
C ASP A 62 -5.30 4.30 6.53
N LEU A 63 -4.32 3.54 6.99
CA LEU A 63 -2.97 3.98 7.33
C LEU A 63 -2.00 3.75 6.16
N GLY A 64 -1.46 4.82 5.61
CA GLY A 64 -0.75 4.80 4.33
C GLY A 64 -1.75 4.64 3.19
N CYS A 65 -2.80 5.47 3.19
CA CYS A 65 -3.97 5.28 2.33
C CYS A 65 -3.71 5.59 0.84
N GLY A 66 -2.59 6.22 0.50
CA GLY A 66 -2.30 6.66 -0.87
C GLY A 66 -3.47 7.46 -1.45
N GLN A 67 -4.03 6.99 -2.56
CA GLN A 67 -5.21 7.57 -3.21
C GLN A 67 -6.55 7.16 -2.55
N ALA A 68 -6.51 6.59 -1.35
CA ALA A 68 -7.65 6.14 -0.54
C ALA A 68 -8.57 5.12 -1.23
N ALA A 69 -8.08 4.36 -2.19
CA ALA A 69 -8.91 3.42 -2.95
C ALA A 69 -9.57 2.36 -2.04
N TRP A 70 -8.87 1.86 -1.02
CA TRP A 70 -9.41 0.91 -0.05
C TRP A 70 -10.50 1.53 0.81
N ALA A 71 -10.25 2.70 1.38
CA ALA A 71 -11.23 3.42 2.20
C ALA A 71 -12.49 3.77 1.41
N LEU A 72 -12.35 4.29 0.18
CA LEU A 72 -13.47 4.63 -0.70
C LEU A 72 -14.29 3.40 -1.12
N GLN A 73 -13.64 2.24 -1.34
CA GLN A 73 -14.36 0.99 -1.59
C GLN A 73 -15.07 0.47 -0.34
N ALA A 74 -14.45 0.59 0.84
CA ALA A 74 -15.08 0.22 2.11
C ALA A 74 -16.35 1.03 2.38
N LEU A 75 -16.31 2.35 2.17
CA LEU A 75 -17.46 3.25 2.31
C LEU A 75 -18.64 2.88 1.39
N ALA A 76 -18.39 2.22 0.25
CA ALA A 76 -19.46 1.74 -0.62
C ALA A 76 -20.29 0.59 0.01
N PHE A 77 -19.73 -0.13 0.99
CA PHE A 77 -20.43 -1.17 1.75
C PHE A 77 -21.01 -0.67 3.08
N CYS A 78 -20.64 0.52 3.52
CA CYS A 78 -21.03 1.13 4.79
C CYS A 78 -21.76 2.44 4.53
N PRO A 79 -23.07 2.45 4.16
CA PRO A 79 -23.77 3.65 3.70
C PRO A 79 -23.77 4.81 4.69
N ASP A 80 -23.75 4.53 5.99
CA ASP A 80 -23.68 5.52 7.08
C ASP A 80 -22.27 5.60 7.72
N GLY A 81 -21.29 4.92 7.10
CA GLY A 81 -19.92 4.85 7.60
C GLY A 81 -19.10 6.09 7.29
N TYR A 82 -18.00 6.23 8.00
CA TYR A 82 -17.05 7.33 7.88
C TYR A 82 -15.61 6.80 7.89
N ALA A 83 -14.73 7.42 7.09
CA ALA A 83 -13.33 7.02 6.98
C ALA A 83 -12.36 8.17 7.32
N ASP A 84 -11.27 7.82 7.97
CA ASP A 84 -10.06 8.62 8.08
C ASP A 84 -8.97 7.97 7.22
N GLY A 85 -8.41 8.70 6.24
CA GLY A 85 -7.28 8.30 5.42
C GLY A 85 -6.04 9.08 5.84
N VAL A 86 -4.94 8.38 6.08
CA VAL A 86 -3.67 9.00 6.54
C VAL A 86 -2.57 8.67 5.56
N ASP A 87 -1.94 9.68 4.98
CA ASP A 87 -0.76 9.50 4.12
C ASP A 87 0.19 10.70 4.25
N ILE A 88 1.46 10.49 3.89
CA ILE A 88 2.48 11.54 3.90
C ILE A 88 2.54 12.30 2.56
N SER A 89 1.95 11.75 1.50
CA SER A 89 2.02 12.29 0.14
C SER A 89 0.86 13.25 -0.14
N PRO A 90 1.11 14.57 -0.26
CA PRO A 90 0.06 15.53 -0.61
C PRO A 90 -0.53 15.26 -2.01
N ASP A 91 0.28 14.78 -2.96
CA ASP A 91 -0.18 14.45 -4.31
C ASP A 91 -1.15 13.25 -4.32
N ALA A 92 -0.89 12.23 -3.50
CA ALA A 92 -1.78 11.08 -3.34
C ALA A 92 -3.11 11.50 -2.67
N LEU A 93 -3.03 12.31 -1.61
CA LEU A 93 -4.20 12.83 -0.91
C LEU A 93 -5.05 13.77 -1.79
N ALA A 94 -4.44 14.56 -2.66
CA ALA A 94 -5.19 15.38 -3.64
C ALA A 94 -6.01 14.48 -4.58
N ARG A 95 -5.44 13.39 -5.10
CA ARG A 95 -6.16 12.41 -5.92
C ARG A 95 -7.23 11.66 -5.13
N ALA A 96 -6.96 11.35 -3.86
CA ALA A 96 -7.95 10.76 -2.96
C ALA A 96 -9.17 11.67 -2.80
N ALA A 97 -8.94 12.98 -2.62
CA ALA A 97 -10.02 13.97 -2.52
C ALA A 97 -10.83 14.06 -3.81
N GLU A 98 -10.18 14.12 -4.97
CA GLU A 98 -10.85 14.10 -6.28
C GLU A 98 -11.67 12.82 -6.49
N ALA A 99 -11.12 11.65 -6.12
CA ALA A 99 -11.82 10.37 -6.23
C ALA A 99 -13.01 10.27 -5.27
N ALA A 100 -12.92 10.87 -4.09
CA ALA A 100 -14.01 10.96 -3.12
C ALA A 100 -15.15 11.85 -3.64
N ASP A 101 -14.81 13.01 -4.21
CA ASP A 101 -15.80 13.93 -4.81
C ASP A 101 -16.54 13.27 -5.98
N GLN A 102 -15.81 12.65 -6.91
CA GLN A 102 -16.37 11.93 -8.06
C GLN A 102 -17.34 10.81 -7.66
N ARG A 103 -17.17 10.22 -6.48
CA ARG A 103 -18.03 9.16 -5.92
C ARG A 103 -19.12 9.68 -5.00
N GLY A 104 -19.20 11.00 -4.75
CA GLY A 104 -20.13 11.60 -3.79
C GLY A 104 -19.84 11.18 -2.34
N LEU A 105 -18.57 10.94 -2.00
CA LEU A 105 -18.12 10.50 -0.68
C LEU A 105 -17.26 11.55 0.06
N ALA A 106 -17.12 12.76 -0.49
CA ALA A 106 -16.27 13.82 0.08
C ALA A 106 -16.63 14.16 1.54
N ASP A 107 -17.92 14.17 1.89
CA ASP A 107 -18.39 14.43 3.26
C ASP A 107 -18.24 13.24 4.21
N ARG A 108 -17.76 12.09 3.71
CA ARG A 108 -17.67 10.84 4.44
C ARG A 108 -16.23 10.34 4.63
N ILE A 109 -15.24 11.11 4.18
CA ILE A 109 -13.83 10.82 4.37
C ILE A 109 -13.09 12.08 4.83
N THR A 110 -12.24 11.94 5.84
CA THR A 110 -11.24 12.95 6.19
C THR A 110 -9.86 12.46 5.82
N LEU A 111 -9.10 13.29 5.10
CA LEU A 111 -7.74 12.99 4.68
C LEU A 111 -6.74 13.78 5.53
N HIS A 112 -5.75 13.07 6.06
CA HIS A 112 -4.74 13.62 6.96
C HIS A 112 -3.35 13.51 6.32
N GLU A 113 -2.74 14.65 5.98
CA GLU A 113 -1.32 14.71 5.56
C GLU A 113 -0.43 14.55 6.79
N ARG A 114 -0.01 13.31 7.08
CA ARG A 114 0.76 12.97 8.27
C ARG A 114 1.49 11.64 8.13
N ASP A 115 2.62 11.50 8.84
CA ASP A 115 3.24 10.19 9.08
C ASP A 115 2.25 9.29 9.85
N ALA A 116 1.89 8.16 9.26
CA ALA A 116 0.91 7.23 9.81
C ALA A 116 1.32 6.68 11.20
N ARG A 117 2.63 6.60 11.51
CA ARG A 117 3.13 6.23 12.84
C ARG A 117 2.80 7.26 13.93
N GLN A 118 2.61 8.51 13.54
CA GLN A 118 2.34 9.62 14.44
C GLN A 118 0.86 9.99 14.49
N TYR A 119 0.03 9.24 13.77
CA TYR A 119 -1.41 9.46 13.80
C TYR A 119 -1.98 9.03 15.15
N VAL A 120 -2.65 9.96 15.80
CA VAL A 120 -3.38 9.70 17.04
C VAL A 120 -4.87 9.81 16.74
N ALA A 121 -5.53 8.66 16.79
CA ALA A 121 -6.96 8.57 16.52
C ALA A 121 -7.83 9.30 17.56
N VAL A 122 -8.93 9.85 17.10
CA VAL A 122 -10.01 10.33 17.97
C VAL A 122 -11.03 9.20 18.13
N GLY A 123 -10.76 8.28 19.09
CA GLY A 123 -11.57 7.08 19.35
C GLY A 123 -11.15 5.87 18.51
N ASP A 124 -11.85 4.77 18.71
CA ASP A 124 -11.55 3.47 18.09
C ASP A 124 -12.30 3.29 16.77
N TYR A 125 -11.74 2.42 15.90
CA TYR A 125 -12.29 2.11 14.59
C TYR A 125 -12.79 0.67 14.50
N ASP A 126 -13.80 0.48 13.69
CA ASP A 126 -14.38 -0.82 13.40
C ASP A 126 -13.54 -1.61 12.39
N LEU A 127 -12.92 -0.88 11.48
CA LEU A 127 -11.99 -1.41 10.49
C LEU A 127 -10.75 -0.51 10.43
N VAL A 128 -9.59 -1.10 10.66
CA VAL A 128 -8.29 -0.45 10.43
C VAL A 128 -7.59 -1.18 9.32
N MET A 129 -7.06 -0.46 8.35
CA MET A 129 -6.35 -1.00 7.19
C MET A 129 -4.93 -0.43 7.12
N CYS A 130 -3.98 -1.27 6.69
CA CYS A 130 -2.64 -0.88 6.26
C CYS A 130 -2.20 -1.86 5.17
N VAL A 131 -2.28 -1.47 3.92
CA VAL A 131 -1.98 -2.34 2.78
C VAL A 131 -0.87 -1.74 1.93
N GLY A 132 0.25 -2.48 1.78
CA GLY A 132 1.41 -2.02 1.02
C GLY A 132 2.25 -0.93 1.69
N SER A 133 1.94 -0.55 2.94
CA SER A 133 2.60 0.55 3.67
C SER A 133 3.26 0.12 4.98
N THR A 134 3.44 -1.17 5.22
CA THR A 134 4.02 -1.73 6.45
C THR A 134 5.46 -1.27 6.70
N HIS A 135 6.21 -1.00 5.63
CA HIS A 135 7.55 -0.43 5.70
C HIS A 135 7.59 0.92 6.46
N ALA A 136 6.51 1.71 6.39
CA ALA A 136 6.41 2.96 7.14
C ALA A 136 6.45 2.74 8.66
N PHE A 137 6.02 1.58 9.13
CA PHE A 137 6.01 1.20 10.54
C PHE A 137 7.23 0.39 10.99
N GLY A 138 8.08 -0.03 10.05
CA GLY A 138 9.24 -0.89 10.31
C GLY A 138 8.95 -2.39 10.11
N GLY A 139 7.97 -2.73 9.28
CA GLY A 139 7.61 -4.08 8.89
C GLY A 139 6.28 -4.58 9.47
N PHE A 140 5.95 -5.82 9.18
CA PHE A 140 4.64 -6.41 9.48
C PHE A 140 4.30 -6.40 10.98
N ASP A 141 5.18 -6.91 11.83
CA ASP A 141 4.95 -7.01 13.29
C ASP A 141 4.67 -5.66 13.93
N ALA A 142 5.49 -4.65 13.58
CA ALA A 142 5.33 -3.29 14.09
C ALA A 142 4.01 -2.68 13.60
N THR A 143 3.62 -2.95 12.35
CA THR A 143 2.35 -2.52 11.78
C THR A 143 1.17 -3.11 12.53
N VAL A 144 1.15 -4.44 12.74
CA VAL A 144 0.06 -5.11 13.45
C VAL A 144 -0.08 -4.58 14.88
N ARG A 145 1.02 -4.32 15.58
CA ARG A 145 1.02 -3.75 16.94
C ARG A 145 0.49 -2.31 16.96
N LEU A 146 0.98 -1.45 16.07
CA LEU A 146 0.65 -0.03 16.07
C LEU A 146 -0.76 0.23 15.49
N ALA A 147 -1.06 -0.32 14.33
CA ALA A 147 -2.39 -0.21 13.72
C ALA A 147 -3.47 -0.87 14.60
N GLY A 148 -3.14 -2.00 15.23
CA GLY A 148 -4.03 -2.70 16.15
C GLY A 148 -4.46 -1.89 17.37
N GLN A 149 -3.71 -0.85 17.79
CA GLN A 149 -4.10 0.03 18.89
C GLN A 149 -5.33 0.90 18.56
N HIS A 150 -5.62 1.10 17.29
CA HIS A 150 -6.76 1.89 16.83
C HIS A 150 -8.03 1.06 16.62
N VAL A 151 -7.91 -0.29 16.69
CA VAL A 151 -9.04 -1.19 16.45
C VAL A 151 -9.87 -1.34 17.73
N ASN A 152 -11.18 -1.17 17.65
CA ASN A 152 -12.10 -1.42 18.77
C ASN A 152 -12.13 -2.92 19.14
N THR A 153 -12.77 -3.27 20.26
CA THR A 153 -12.77 -4.62 20.83
C THR A 153 -13.27 -5.68 19.84
N ASP A 154 -14.30 -5.36 19.04
CA ASP A 154 -14.91 -6.27 18.07
C ASP A 154 -14.51 -5.93 16.62
N GLY A 155 -13.52 -5.05 16.46
CA GLY A 155 -13.08 -4.55 15.18
C GLY A 155 -12.16 -5.51 14.43
N ILE A 156 -11.86 -5.12 13.22
CA ILE A 156 -11.02 -5.86 12.28
C ILE A 156 -9.77 -5.05 11.96
N LEU A 157 -8.64 -5.72 11.90
CA LEU A 157 -7.41 -5.21 11.32
C LEU A 157 -7.16 -5.92 9.99
N LEU A 158 -6.97 -5.15 8.91
CA LEU A 158 -6.67 -5.64 7.58
C LEU A 158 -5.26 -5.17 7.19
N VAL A 159 -4.33 -6.11 7.01
CA VAL A 159 -2.93 -5.80 6.71
C VAL A 159 -2.50 -6.53 5.46
N GLY A 160 -1.90 -5.80 4.51
CA GLY A 160 -1.30 -6.35 3.30
C GLY A 160 0.22 -6.25 3.34
N GLU A 161 0.93 -7.37 3.12
CA GLU A 161 2.38 -7.46 3.18
C GLU A 161 2.95 -8.38 2.10
N GLY A 162 4.20 -8.07 1.70
CA GLY A 162 5.03 -8.98 0.93
C GLY A 162 5.46 -10.22 1.74
N PHE A 163 5.70 -11.32 1.06
CA PHE A 163 6.30 -12.51 1.67
C PHE A 163 7.13 -13.26 0.63
N TRP A 164 8.06 -14.11 1.07
CA TRP A 164 8.79 -14.97 0.15
C TRP A 164 7.92 -16.15 -0.28
N GLU A 165 7.43 -16.10 -1.53
CA GLU A 165 6.75 -17.25 -2.18
C GLU A 165 7.74 -18.36 -2.50
N ALA A 166 8.98 -17.98 -2.84
CA ALA A 166 10.12 -18.89 -3.01
C ALA A 166 11.36 -18.28 -2.35
N PRO A 167 12.36 -19.09 -1.95
CA PRO A 167 13.60 -18.57 -1.40
C PRO A 167 14.27 -17.57 -2.35
N PRO A 168 14.58 -16.34 -1.89
CA PRO A 168 15.18 -15.33 -2.73
C PRO A 168 16.62 -15.66 -3.10
N THR A 169 16.99 -15.44 -4.35
CA THR A 169 18.40 -15.51 -4.77
C THR A 169 19.13 -14.20 -4.45
N PRO A 170 20.49 -14.19 -4.43
CA PRO A 170 21.24 -12.95 -4.27
C PRO A 170 20.85 -11.85 -5.26
N GLU A 171 20.53 -12.23 -6.51
CA GLU A 171 20.11 -11.28 -7.55
C GLU A 171 18.74 -10.65 -7.24
N VAL A 172 17.81 -11.42 -6.69
CA VAL A 172 16.49 -10.94 -6.23
C VAL A 172 16.65 -9.97 -5.07
N LEU A 173 17.49 -10.30 -4.09
CA LEU A 173 17.77 -9.42 -2.95
C LEU A 173 18.38 -8.09 -3.39
N VAL A 174 19.31 -8.12 -4.34
CA VAL A 174 19.89 -6.90 -4.92
C VAL A 174 18.81 -6.10 -5.67
N ALA A 175 17.97 -6.74 -6.47
CA ALA A 175 16.90 -6.08 -7.24
C ALA A 175 15.86 -5.41 -6.34
N LEU A 176 15.55 -6.00 -5.19
CA LEU A 176 14.61 -5.45 -4.21
C LEU A 176 15.26 -4.54 -3.16
N GLU A 177 16.61 -4.40 -3.20
CA GLU A 177 17.38 -3.77 -2.11
C GLU A 177 16.98 -4.32 -0.73
N ALA A 178 16.73 -5.62 -0.66
CA ALA A 178 16.21 -6.31 0.50
C ALA A 178 17.24 -7.27 1.11
N ALA A 179 17.07 -7.57 2.39
CA ALA A 179 17.73 -8.66 3.07
C ALA A 179 16.78 -9.87 3.17
N PRO A 180 17.29 -11.11 3.29
CA PRO A 180 16.45 -12.30 3.44
C PRO A 180 15.43 -12.21 4.58
N GLU A 181 15.80 -11.51 5.66
CA GLU A 181 15.00 -11.30 6.87
C GLU A 181 13.94 -10.19 6.75
N ASP A 182 13.93 -9.40 5.69
CA ASP A 182 12.93 -8.34 5.50
C ASP A 182 11.53 -8.90 5.24
N PHE A 183 11.46 -10.12 4.70
CA PHE A 183 10.21 -10.85 4.51
C PHE A 183 10.34 -12.27 5.07
N THR A 184 9.25 -12.79 5.57
CA THR A 184 9.11 -14.21 5.91
C THR A 184 8.32 -14.94 4.81
N ASP A 185 8.08 -16.24 4.94
CA ASP A 185 7.11 -16.97 4.12
C ASP A 185 5.66 -16.70 4.60
N LEU A 186 4.68 -17.19 3.87
CA LEU A 186 3.27 -16.99 4.21
C LEU A 186 2.92 -17.55 5.60
N ALA A 187 3.49 -18.68 6.00
CA ALA A 187 3.26 -19.26 7.34
C ALA A 187 3.82 -18.33 8.42
N GLY A 188 5.00 -17.78 8.22
CA GLY A 188 5.61 -16.82 9.14
C GLY A 188 4.82 -15.54 9.31
N LEU A 189 4.13 -15.03 8.26
CA LEU A 189 3.21 -13.89 8.41
C LEU A 189 2.03 -14.24 9.34
N VAL A 190 1.47 -15.43 9.20
CA VAL A 190 0.38 -15.93 10.06
C VAL A 190 0.87 -16.05 11.49
N ASP A 191 2.00 -16.73 11.70
CA ASP A 191 2.60 -16.92 13.03
C ASP A 191 2.92 -15.58 13.71
N ALA A 192 3.44 -14.61 12.94
CA ALA A 192 3.74 -13.25 13.45
C ALA A 192 2.49 -12.52 13.93
N ALA A 193 1.36 -12.62 13.20
CA ALA A 193 0.10 -12.04 13.63
C ALA A 193 -0.39 -12.69 14.93
N GLU A 194 -0.33 -14.02 15.04
CA GLU A 194 -0.78 -14.77 16.22
C GLU A 194 0.10 -14.48 17.45
N GLN A 195 1.41 -14.35 17.29
CA GLN A 195 2.35 -14.00 18.37
C GLN A 195 2.05 -12.64 19.01
N VAL A 196 1.40 -11.73 18.27
CA VAL A 196 1.03 -10.40 18.79
C VAL A 196 -0.44 -10.28 19.16
N GLY A 197 -1.17 -11.41 19.26
CA GLY A 197 -2.54 -11.50 19.75
C GLY A 197 -3.62 -11.23 18.70
N TRP A 198 -3.32 -11.53 17.43
CA TRP A 198 -4.27 -11.39 16.32
C TRP A 198 -4.45 -12.69 15.56
N THR A 199 -5.68 -13.17 15.45
CA THR A 199 -6.03 -14.39 14.75
C THR A 199 -6.47 -14.09 13.31
N PRO A 200 -5.81 -14.66 12.29
CA PRO A 200 -6.27 -14.58 10.91
C PRO A 200 -7.60 -15.30 10.73
N VAL A 201 -8.63 -14.57 10.32
CA VAL A 201 -9.97 -15.13 10.05
C VAL A 201 -10.25 -15.29 8.55
N TYR A 202 -9.44 -14.63 7.72
CA TYR A 202 -9.43 -14.78 6.27
C TYR A 202 -8.11 -14.24 5.73
N ALA A 203 -7.69 -14.74 4.58
CA ALA A 203 -6.55 -14.20 3.83
C ALA A 203 -6.84 -14.24 2.32
N HIS A 204 -6.26 -13.29 1.60
CA HIS A 204 -6.12 -13.34 0.15
C HIS A 204 -4.62 -13.34 -0.18
N VAL A 205 -4.19 -14.30 -0.94
CA VAL A 205 -2.86 -14.34 -1.54
C VAL A 205 -3.02 -13.93 -3.00
N SER A 206 -2.29 -12.91 -3.41
CA SER A 206 -2.35 -12.36 -4.76
C SER A 206 -1.79 -13.35 -5.76
N ASP A 207 -2.52 -13.58 -6.83
CA ASP A 207 -2.08 -14.46 -7.90
C ASP A 207 -1.17 -13.75 -8.91
N ALA A 208 -0.59 -14.54 -9.82
CA ALA A 208 0.33 -14.01 -10.85
C ALA A 208 -0.34 -12.98 -11.79
N ALA A 209 -1.66 -13.07 -12.00
CA ALA A 209 -2.37 -12.12 -12.86
C ALA A 209 -2.57 -10.77 -12.15
N GLU A 210 -2.80 -10.78 -10.84
CA GLU A 210 -2.88 -9.56 -10.02
C GLU A 210 -1.51 -8.87 -9.96
N TRP A 211 -0.45 -9.63 -9.76
CA TRP A 211 0.92 -9.12 -9.82
C TRP A 211 1.26 -8.54 -11.19
N ASP A 212 1.01 -9.29 -12.28
CA ASP A 212 1.26 -8.80 -13.65
C ASP A 212 0.45 -7.51 -13.93
N SER A 213 -0.81 -7.44 -13.49
CA SER A 213 -1.64 -6.23 -13.65
C SER A 213 -1.05 -5.03 -12.89
N TYR A 214 -0.62 -5.22 -11.66
CA TYR A 214 -0.02 -4.18 -10.83
C TYR A 214 1.28 -3.66 -11.45
N GLU A 215 2.21 -4.56 -11.75
CA GLU A 215 3.54 -4.23 -12.27
C GLU A 215 3.47 -3.58 -13.66
N TRP A 216 2.64 -4.11 -14.56
CA TRP A 216 2.46 -3.51 -15.87
C TRP A 216 1.73 -2.16 -15.81
N SER A 217 0.84 -1.94 -14.86
CA SER A 217 0.22 -0.62 -14.63
C SER A 217 1.26 0.38 -14.17
N TRP A 218 2.12 0.00 -13.22
CA TRP A 218 3.19 0.84 -12.71
C TRP A 218 4.20 1.23 -13.80
N ILE A 219 4.73 0.23 -14.52
CA ILE A 219 5.69 0.41 -15.61
C ILE A 219 5.05 1.21 -16.76
N GLY A 220 3.82 0.86 -17.11
CA GLY A 220 3.06 1.48 -18.21
C GLY A 220 2.81 2.97 -17.95
N SER A 221 2.30 3.31 -16.76
CA SER A 221 2.00 4.71 -16.40
C SER A 221 3.22 5.63 -16.56
N LEU A 222 4.38 5.22 -16.08
CA LEU A 222 5.63 5.99 -16.24
C LEU A 222 6.08 6.06 -17.69
N THR A 223 5.96 4.95 -18.42
CA THR A 223 6.38 4.87 -19.83
C THR A 223 5.51 5.75 -20.70
N GLU A 224 4.18 5.67 -20.57
CA GLU A 224 3.21 6.47 -21.32
C GLU A 224 3.39 7.95 -21.01
N TRP A 225 3.47 8.31 -19.71
CA TRP A 225 3.70 9.69 -19.31
C TRP A 225 4.98 10.26 -19.96
N ALA A 226 6.08 9.50 -19.97
CA ALA A 226 7.34 9.94 -20.55
C ALA A 226 7.30 10.03 -22.11
N LEU A 227 6.47 9.22 -22.77
CA LEU A 227 6.24 9.30 -24.21
C LEU A 227 5.37 10.50 -24.58
N ASP A 228 4.36 10.80 -23.76
CA ASP A 228 3.43 11.93 -23.99
C ASP A 228 4.06 13.28 -23.64
N ASN A 229 5.13 13.27 -22.80
CA ASN A 229 5.83 14.48 -22.36
C ASN A 229 7.33 14.49 -22.74
N PRO A 230 7.70 14.32 -24.03
CA PRO A 230 9.09 14.11 -24.44
C PRO A 230 10.02 15.30 -24.15
N GLY A 231 9.47 16.51 -24.05
CA GLY A 231 10.20 17.74 -23.71
C GLY A 231 10.26 18.06 -22.21
N HIS A 232 9.62 17.26 -21.37
CA HIS A 232 9.64 17.49 -19.92
C HIS A 232 10.99 17.03 -19.33
N PRO A 233 11.63 17.82 -18.43
CA PRO A 233 12.93 17.48 -17.84
C PRO A 233 12.97 16.09 -17.18
N GLY A 234 11.88 15.65 -16.55
CA GLY A 234 11.75 14.33 -15.91
C GLY A 234 11.44 13.16 -16.84
N ALA A 235 11.23 13.38 -18.17
CA ALA A 235 10.83 12.30 -19.07
C ALA A 235 11.91 11.22 -19.25
N ALA A 236 13.17 11.62 -19.24
CA ALA A 236 14.29 10.67 -19.34
C ALA A 236 14.42 9.82 -18.08
N GLU A 237 14.23 10.43 -16.89
CA GLU A 237 14.26 9.74 -15.59
C GLU A 237 13.09 8.77 -15.45
N ALA A 238 11.86 9.18 -15.80
CA ALA A 238 10.69 8.31 -15.79
C ALA A 238 10.89 7.06 -16.69
N ARG A 239 11.47 7.23 -17.89
CA ARG A 239 11.82 6.10 -18.77
C ARG A 239 12.87 5.18 -18.19
N ALA A 240 13.90 5.75 -17.56
CA ALA A 240 14.97 4.97 -16.94
C ALA A 240 14.40 4.14 -15.77
N LEU A 241 13.61 4.77 -14.90
CA LEU A 241 12.96 4.12 -13.78
C LEU A 241 12.00 3.00 -14.23
N ALA A 242 11.15 3.26 -15.23
CA ALA A 242 10.24 2.24 -15.76
C ALA A 242 10.99 1.04 -16.34
N ARG A 243 12.13 1.27 -17.03
CA ARG A 243 12.95 0.20 -17.58
C ARG A 243 13.62 -0.62 -16.50
N GLU A 244 14.21 0.04 -15.50
CA GLU A 244 14.88 -0.60 -14.37
C GLU A 244 13.88 -1.48 -13.60
N HIS A 245 12.74 -0.92 -13.21
CA HIS A 245 11.69 -1.64 -12.50
C HIS A 245 11.20 -2.85 -13.29
N ARG A 246 11.01 -2.72 -14.62
CA ARG A 246 10.62 -3.83 -15.47
C ARG A 246 11.66 -4.95 -15.49
N GLU A 247 12.95 -4.63 -15.54
CA GLU A 247 14.01 -5.65 -15.49
C GLU A 247 14.05 -6.34 -14.13
N GLN A 248 13.90 -5.56 -13.04
CA GLN A 248 13.81 -6.11 -11.69
C GLN A 248 12.61 -7.06 -11.53
N TRP A 249 11.44 -6.69 -12.06
CA TRP A 249 10.26 -7.55 -12.09
C TRP A 249 10.48 -8.80 -12.92
N LEU A 250 10.70 -8.66 -14.21
CA LEU A 250 10.70 -9.78 -15.14
C LEU A 250 11.85 -10.78 -14.94
N ARG A 251 13.00 -10.32 -14.44
CA ARG A 251 14.21 -11.14 -14.30
C ARG A 251 14.60 -11.38 -12.84
N GLY A 252 13.98 -10.65 -11.90
CA GLY A 252 14.25 -10.73 -10.49
C GLY A 252 13.11 -11.37 -9.72
N TYR A 253 12.24 -10.56 -9.15
CA TYR A 253 11.33 -11.01 -8.09
C TYR A 253 9.99 -11.62 -8.55
N ARG A 254 9.70 -11.68 -9.85
CA ARG A 254 8.50 -12.36 -10.37
C ARG A 254 8.48 -13.83 -9.97
N ASN A 255 7.39 -14.28 -9.33
CA ASN A 255 7.22 -15.60 -8.74
C ASN A 255 8.18 -15.92 -7.55
N VAL A 256 8.85 -14.91 -6.99
CA VAL A 256 9.67 -15.05 -5.79
C VAL A 256 9.09 -14.24 -4.65
N LEU A 257 8.66 -13.00 -4.92
CA LEU A 257 7.92 -12.18 -3.96
C LEU A 257 6.42 -12.39 -4.16
N GLY A 258 5.75 -12.87 -3.13
CA GLY A 258 4.31 -12.95 -2.99
C GLY A 258 3.75 -11.73 -2.28
N PHE A 259 2.42 -11.58 -2.27
CA PHE A 259 1.72 -10.57 -1.49
C PHE A 259 0.47 -11.20 -0.86
N ALA A 260 0.28 -11.00 0.44
CA ALA A 260 -0.87 -11.49 1.16
C ALA A 260 -1.59 -10.36 1.89
N THR A 261 -2.92 -10.38 1.86
CA THR A 261 -3.75 -9.48 2.67
C THR A 261 -4.51 -10.30 3.70
N LEU A 262 -4.19 -10.08 4.97
CA LEU A 262 -4.77 -10.78 6.11
C LEU A 262 -5.93 -9.98 6.71
N VAL A 263 -7.03 -10.64 7.00
CA VAL A 263 -8.14 -10.13 7.81
C VAL A 263 -8.00 -10.71 9.21
N LEU A 264 -7.71 -9.85 10.18
CA LEU A 264 -7.29 -10.22 11.52
C LEU A 264 -8.34 -9.79 12.55
N ARG A 265 -8.59 -10.64 13.54
CA ARG A 265 -9.38 -10.34 14.73
C ARG A 265 -8.52 -10.48 15.97
N ARG A 266 -8.83 -9.71 17.00
CA ARG A 266 -8.18 -9.83 18.32
C ARG A 266 -8.47 -11.23 18.91
N SER A 267 -7.42 -11.92 19.38
CA SER A 267 -7.51 -13.26 19.97
C SER A 267 -8.20 -13.24 21.33
#